data_43db143a881d59277d509f4e41b6d5c2
#
_entry.id   43db143a881d59277d509f4e41b6d5c2
#
_cell.length_a   1.000
_cell.length_b   1.000
_cell.length_c   1.000
_cell.angle_alpha   90.00
_cell.angle_beta   90.00
_cell.angle_gamma   90.00
#
_symmetry.space_group_name_H-M   'P 1'
#
loop_
_entity.id
_entity.type
_entity.pdbx_description
1 polymer ?
#
loop_
_entity_poly.entity_id
_entity_poly.type
_entity_poly.pdbx_seq_one_letter_code
_entity_poly.pdbx_strand_id
1 'polypeptide(L)'
;MKFGTDGVRGVAGTELTEQFAFRFGLAAARTLAAGRDPVVVIGGDTRESTEALAASLSSGFRSGGVTVVSLGVAPTPMVAFEAQRRGALGAVVSASHNPFHDNGIKLFATGGLKLTDAVEAEIEAELERIGPALSAQHPIGSPTSVDRRPYVDHVLAYLEGRRLDGMRVVLDLSLIHI
;
A
#
# COMPACT_ATOMS: atom_id res chain seq x y z
N MET A 1 15.94 -6.56 -3.72
CA MET A 1 15.11 -6.61 -2.49
C MET A 1 14.10 -7.73 -2.66
N LYS A 2 13.84 -8.50 -1.62
CA LYS A 2 12.94 -9.66 -1.65
C LYS A 2 11.79 -9.45 -0.67
N PHE A 3 10.69 -10.17 -0.88
CA PHE A 3 9.59 -10.20 0.08
C PHE A 3 10.07 -10.77 1.43
N GLY A 4 9.65 -10.12 2.50
CA GLY A 4 9.71 -10.65 3.86
C GLY A 4 8.32 -11.11 4.29
N THR A 5 8.12 -11.32 5.60
CA THR A 5 6.82 -11.76 6.14
C THR A 5 5.65 -10.80 5.82
N ASP A 6 5.96 -9.51 5.68
CA ASP A 6 4.97 -8.43 5.49
C ASP A 6 5.36 -7.47 4.36
N GLY A 7 5.64 -7.99 3.17
CA GLY A 7 6.03 -7.21 2.02
C GLY A 7 7.54 -6.94 1.96
N VAL A 8 7.95 -5.90 1.25
CA VAL A 8 9.36 -5.48 1.14
C VAL A 8 9.61 -4.33 2.09
N ARG A 9 10.75 -4.33 2.78
CA ARG A 9 11.17 -3.25 3.71
C ARG A 9 12.64 -2.94 3.55
N GLY A 10 13.02 -1.69 3.81
CA GLY A 10 14.40 -1.26 3.81
C GLY A 10 14.53 0.22 4.14
N VAL A 11 15.78 0.69 4.24
CA VAL A 11 16.09 2.11 4.48
C VAL A 11 15.64 2.93 3.28
N ALA A 12 14.76 3.90 3.54
CA ALA A 12 14.21 4.76 2.49
C ALA A 12 15.30 5.61 1.82
N GLY A 13 15.20 5.72 0.49
CA GLY A 13 16.16 6.47 -0.33
C GLY A 13 17.44 5.73 -0.67
N THR A 14 17.79 4.65 0.02
CA THR A 14 18.98 3.83 -0.26
C THR A 14 18.65 2.43 -0.70
N GLU A 15 17.91 1.69 0.09
CA GLU A 15 17.45 0.34 -0.24
C GLU A 15 16.07 0.38 -0.90
N LEU A 16 15.11 1.03 -0.24
CA LEU A 16 13.76 1.25 -0.78
C LEU A 16 13.71 2.65 -1.45
N THR A 17 14.05 2.68 -2.72
CA THR A 17 14.09 3.90 -3.53
C THR A 17 12.78 4.11 -4.30
N GLU A 18 12.54 5.35 -4.74
CA GLU A 18 11.43 5.66 -5.65
C GLU A 18 11.49 4.84 -6.95
N GLN A 19 12.70 4.66 -7.49
CA GLN A 19 12.91 3.82 -8.67
C GLN A 19 12.52 2.36 -8.41
N PHE A 20 12.87 1.82 -7.23
CA PHE A 20 12.43 0.49 -6.84
C PHE A 20 10.91 0.43 -6.70
N ALA A 21 10.29 1.40 -6.01
CA ALA A 21 8.84 1.46 -5.82
C ALA A 21 8.08 1.49 -7.16
N PHE A 22 8.55 2.26 -8.14
CA PHE A 22 8.00 2.28 -9.50
C PHE A 22 8.05 0.89 -10.15
N ARG A 23 9.21 0.27 -10.18
CA ARG A 23 9.40 -1.05 -10.79
C ARG A 23 8.59 -2.13 -10.08
N PHE A 24 8.50 -2.04 -8.76
CA PHE A 24 7.71 -2.95 -7.94
C PHE A 24 6.21 -2.82 -8.23
N GLY A 25 5.70 -1.59 -8.39
CA GLY A 25 4.32 -1.34 -8.81
C GLY A 25 4.03 -1.87 -10.20
N LEU A 26 4.96 -1.70 -11.15
CA LEU A 26 4.83 -2.25 -12.51
C LEU A 26 4.86 -3.78 -12.52
N ALA A 27 5.76 -4.41 -11.75
CA ALA A 27 5.83 -5.85 -11.60
C ALA A 27 4.53 -6.40 -10.99
N ALA A 28 4.06 -5.78 -9.90
CA ALA A 28 2.80 -6.14 -9.28
C ALA A 28 1.60 -5.98 -10.23
N ALA A 29 1.55 -4.91 -11.02
CA ALA A 29 0.52 -4.72 -12.03
C ALA A 29 0.50 -5.85 -13.05
N ARG A 30 1.66 -6.21 -13.60
CA ARG A 30 1.79 -7.27 -14.62
C ARG A 30 1.46 -8.66 -14.09
N THR A 31 1.70 -8.91 -12.81
CA THR A 31 1.45 -10.21 -12.18
C THR A 31 0.02 -10.32 -11.64
N LEU A 32 -0.49 -9.26 -11.02
CA LEU A 32 -1.74 -9.32 -10.26
C LEU A 32 -2.97 -8.78 -11.00
N ALA A 33 -2.77 -7.89 -11.98
CA ALA A 33 -3.88 -7.24 -12.67
C ALA A 33 -4.55 -8.20 -13.63
N ALA A 34 -5.67 -8.76 -13.23
CA ALA A 34 -6.51 -9.62 -14.04
C ALA A 34 -7.86 -8.94 -14.33
N GLY A 35 -8.46 -9.29 -15.47
CA GLY A 35 -9.79 -8.79 -15.83
C GLY A 35 -9.76 -7.45 -16.60
N ARG A 36 -10.97 -6.89 -16.78
CA ARG A 36 -11.16 -5.59 -17.43
C ARG A 36 -11.08 -4.49 -16.36
N ASP A 37 -10.31 -3.42 -16.64
CA ASP A 37 -10.19 -2.22 -15.81
C ASP A 37 -9.73 -2.49 -14.35
N PRO A 38 -8.56 -3.14 -14.14
CA PRO A 38 -8.06 -3.45 -12.81
C PRO A 38 -7.81 -2.17 -12.00
N VAL A 39 -8.09 -2.24 -10.69
CA VAL A 39 -7.93 -1.13 -9.74
C VAL A 39 -7.01 -1.55 -8.61
N VAL A 40 -6.19 -0.63 -8.12
CA VAL A 40 -5.43 -0.75 -6.87
C VAL A 40 -5.77 0.38 -5.93
N VAL A 41 -6.01 0.06 -4.67
CA VAL A 41 -6.17 1.02 -3.57
C VAL A 41 -4.85 1.17 -2.84
N ILE A 42 -4.33 2.40 -2.76
CA ILE A 42 -3.04 2.69 -2.12
C ILE A 42 -3.24 3.62 -0.93
N GLY A 43 -2.67 3.25 0.20
CA GLY A 43 -2.58 4.10 1.39
C GLY A 43 -1.18 4.01 2.01
N GLY A 44 -0.89 4.89 2.96
CA GLY A 44 0.38 4.88 3.65
C GLY A 44 0.33 5.54 5.03
N ASP A 45 1.46 5.52 5.73
CA ASP A 45 1.63 6.19 7.01
C ASP A 45 2.17 7.62 6.85
N THR A 46 2.60 8.23 7.94
CA THR A 46 3.06 9.63 8.00
C THR A 46 4.58 9.77 7.89
N ARG A 47 5.33 8.73 7.51
CA ARG A 47 6.78 8.81 7.30
C ARG A 47 7.10 9.79 6.17
N GLU A 48 8.20 10.51 6.30
CA GLU A 48 8.64 11.52 5.34
C GLU A 48 8.76 10.95 3.91
N SER A 49 9.24 9.72 3.78
CA SER A 49 9.42 9.04 2.49
C SER A 49 8.13 8.46 1.89
N THR A 50 7.04 8.39 2.65
CA THR A 50 5.82 7.66 2.24
C THR A 50 5.18 8.27 1.00
N GLU A 51 5.08 9.60 0.93
CA GLU A 51 4.43 10.28 -0.20
C GLU A 51 5.16 10.01 -1.51
N ALA A 52 6.49 10.18 -1.55
CA ALA A 52 7.31 9.95 -2.73
C ALA A 52 7.29 8.48 -3.18
N LEU A 53 7.38 7.54 -2.24
CA LEU A 53 7.30 6.11 -2.53
C LEU A 53 5.92 5.69 -3.04
N ALA A 54 4.83 6.20 -2.42
CA ALA A 54 3.46 5.91 -2.85
C ALA A 54 3.17 6.48 -4.26
N ALA A 55 3.71 7.64 -4.56
CA ALA A 55 3.62 8.27 -5.86
C ALA A 55 4.32 7.44 -6.94
N SER A 56 5.53 7.00 -6.67
CA SER A 56 6.33 6.18 -7.59
C SER A 56 5.70 4.80 -7.79
N LEU A 57 5.22 4.17 -6.72
CA LEU A 57 4.45 2.93 -6.77
C LEU A 57 3.19 3.07 -7.63
N SER A 58 2.45 4.17 -7.44
CA SER A 58 1.25 4.51 -8.22
C SER A 58 1.57 4.65 -9.71
N SER A 59 2.68 5.29 -10.05
CA SER A 59 3.14 5.42 -11.43
C SER A 59 3.46 4.06 -12.06
N GLY A 60 4.06 3.15 -11.28
CA GLY A 60 4.32 1.79 -11.70
C GLY A 60 3.04 1.02 -12.03
N PHE A 61 2.04 1.08 -11.14
CA PHE A 61 0.74 0.45 -11.39
C PHE A 61 0.05 1.03 -12.64
N ARG A 62 0.03 2.36 -12.80
CA ARG A 62 -0.56 3.00 -13.99
C ARG A 62 0.16 2.59 -15.27
N SER A 63 1.48 2.49 -15.25
CA SER A 63 2.27 2.01 -16.41
C SER A 63 1.94 0.57 -16.77
N GLY A 64 1.45 -0.23 -15.82
CA GLY A 64 0.92 -1.58 -16.03
C GLY A 64 -0.57 -1.63 -16.38
N GLY A 65 -1.23 -0.47 -16.63
CA GLY A 65 -2.65 -0.41 -17.01
C GLY A 65 -3.63 -0.48 -15.85
N VAL A 66 -3.16 -0.29 -14.61
CA VAL A 66 -4.00 -0.36 -13.40
C VAL A 66 -4.45 1.04 -12.98
N THR A 67 -5.74 1.21 -12.74
CA THR A 67 -6.29 2.44 -12.16
C THR A 67 -5.92 2.53 -10.67
N VAL A 68 -5.42 3.69 -10.24
CA VAL A 68 -4.98 3.90 -8.85
C VAL A 68 -5.97 4.78 -8.11
N VAL A 69 -6.42 4.29 -6.95
CA VAL A 69 -7.21 5.02 -5.96
C VAL A 69 -6.34 5.27 -4.72
N SER A 70 -6.01 6.53 -4.44
CA SER A 70 -5.21 6.88 -3.27
C SER A 70 -6.09 7.24 -2.09
N LEU A 71 -5.81 6.64 -0.93
CA LEU A 71 -6.41 6.99 0.36
C LEU A 71 -5.59 8.05 1.12
N GLY A 72 -4.39 8.39 0.62
CA GLY A 72 -3.45 9.22 1.37
C GLY A 72 -2.98 8.51 2.65
N VAL A 73 -2.91 9.26 3.75
CA VAL A 73 -2.61 8.66 5.07
C VAL A 73 -3.80 7.83 5.53
N ALA A 74 -3.61 6.52 5.62
CA ALA A 74 -4.66 5.56 5.97
C ALA A 74 -4.07 4.34 6.70
N PRO A 75 -4.76 3.80 7.71
CA PRO A 75 -4.30 2.58 8.38
C PRO A 75 -4.43 1.37 7.45
N THR A 76 -3.53 0.42 7.61
CA THR A 76 -3.50 -0.84 6.82
C THR A 76 -4.86 -1.52 6.69
N PRO A 77 -5.66 -1.70 7.77
CA PRO A 77 -6.97 -2.33 7.66
C PRO A 77 -7.98 -1.53 6.81
N MET A 78 -7.86 -0.20 6.73
CA MET A 78 -8.70 0.60 5.84
C MET A 78 -8.37 0.33 4.37
N VAL A 79 -7.08 0.14 4.04
CA VAL A 79 -6.68 -0.21 2.68
C VAL A 79 -7.22 -1.58 2.28
N ALA A 80 -7.09 -2.57 3.17
CA ALA A 80 -7.63 -3.92 2.93
C ALA A 80 -9.17 -3.90 2.79
N PHE A 81 -9.87 -3.15 3.64
CA PHE A 81 -11.32 -2.97 3.57
C PHE A 81 -11.76 -2.33 2.24
N GLU A 82 -11.11 -1.24 1.83
CA GLU A 82 -11.45 -0.57 0.58
C GLU A 82 -11.11 -1.42 -0.65
N ALA A 83 -10.01 -2.19 -0.60
CA ALA A 83 -9.68 -3.16 -1.64
C ALA A 83 -10.76 -4.25 -1.74
N GLN A 84 -11.21 -4.79 -0.61
CA GLN A 84 -12.31 -5.77 -0.56
C GLN A 84 -13.61 -5.18 -1.12
N ARG A 85 -14.02 -4.02 -0.65
CA ARG A 85 -15.26 -3.35 -1.05
C ARG A 85 -15.34 -3.04 -2.54
N ARG A 86 -14.19 -2.81 -3.16
CA ARG A 86 -14.07 -2.48 -4.59
C ARG A 86 -13.75 -3.68 -5.47
N GLY A 87 -13.47 -4.85 -4.91
CA GLY A 87 -12.93 -5.98 -5.65
C GLY A 87 -11.57 -5.66 -6.28
N ALA A 88 -10.77 -4.83 -5.60
CA ALA A 88 -9.53 -4.26 -6.08
C ALA A 88 -8.30 -4.91 -5.41
N LEU A 89 -7.13 -4.66 -5.98
CA LEU A 89 -5.84 -4.86 -5.34
C LEU A 89 -5.65 -3.83 -4.22
N GLY A 90 -4.75 -4.10 -3.29
CA GLY A 90 -4.36 -3.13 -2.27
C GLY A 90 -2.85 -2.99 -2.15
N ALA A 91 -2.41 -1.80 -1.75
CA ALA A 91 -1.01 -1.55 -1.41
C ALA A 91 -0.90 -0.58 -0.23
N VAL A 92 0.00 -0.86 0.70
CA VAL A 92 0.29 0.02 1.84
C VAL A 92 1.76 0.37 1.82
N VAL A 93 2.06 1.66 1.91
CA VAL A 93 3.43 2.18 2.05
C VAL A 93 3.65 2.51 3.51
N SER A 94 4.32 1.62 4.22
CA SER A 94 4.62 1.72 5.66
C SER A 94 5.60 0.64 6.08
N ALA A 95 6.47 0.95 7.01
CA ALA A 95 7.32 -0.04 7.70
C ALA A 95 6.79 -0.41 9.10
N SER A 96 5.50 -0.13 9.39
CA SER A 96 4.88 -0.45 10.69
C SER A 96 5.63 0.20 11.86
N HIS A 97 6.26 -0.61 12.73
CA HIS A 97 6.99 -0.20 13.92
C HIS A 97 8.52 -0.08 13.72
N ASN A 98 9.01 -0.21 12.51
CA ASN A 98 10.44 -0.01 12.22
C ASN A 98 10.86 1.46 12.50
N PRO A 99 12.16 1.75 12.70
CA PRO A 99 12.67 3.10 12.83
C PRO A 99 12.17 4.06 11.74
N PHE A 100 12.16 5.35 12.02
CA PHE A 100 11.55 6.37 11.15
C PHE A 100 12.17 6.46 9.75
N HIS A 101 13.45 6.11 9.63
CA HIS A 101 14.19 6.12 8.35
C HIS A 101 13.91 4.91 7.46
N ASP A 102 13.28 3.87 7.99
CA ASP A 102 12.81 2.74 7.20
C ASP A 102 11.46 3.04 6.54
N ASN A 103 11.18 2.37 5.44
CA ASN A 103 9.83 2.27 4.89
C ASN A 103 9.62 0.87 4.28
N GLY A 104 8.40 0.61 3.83
CA GLY A 104 8.05 -0.68 3.25
C GLY A 104 6.87 -0.58 2.29
N ILE A 105 6.68 -1.61 1.49
CA ILE A 105 5.51 -1.75 0.63
C ILE A 105 4.92 -3.13 0.85
N LYS A 106 3.67 -3.17 1.29
CA LYS A 106 2.88 -4.40 1.44
C LYS A 106 1.79 -4.42 0.38
N LEU A 107 1.64 -5.54 -0.30
CA LEU A 107 0.60 -5.74 -1.30
C LEU A 107 -0.50 -6.65 -0.78
N PHE A 108 -1.70 -6.44 -1.29
CA PHE A 108 -2.86 -7.31 -1.11
C PHE A 108 -3.39 -7.74 -2.47
N ALA A 109 -3.72 -9.02 -2.57
CA ALA A 109 -4.47 -9.56 -3.69
C ALA A 109 -5.87 -8.92 -3.77
N THR A 110 -6.56 -9.13 -4.89
CA THR A 110 -7.95 -8.72 -5.07
C THR A 110 -8.80 -9.16 -3.88
N GLY A 111 -9.59 -8.22 -3.36
CA GLY A 111 -10.41 -8.46 -2.17
C GLY A 111 -9.69 -8.21 -0.85
N GLY A 112 -8.53 -7.58 -0.84
CA GLY A 112 -7.79 -7.21 0.38
C GLY A 112 -7.11 -8.39 1.10
N LEU A 113 -6.90 -9.50 0.40
CA LEU A 113 -6.29 -10.71 0.93
C LEU A 113 -4.75 -10.64 0.90
N LYS A 114 -4.09 -11.32 1.84
CA LYS A 114 -2.64 -11.49 1.79
C LYS A 114 -2.23 -12.25 0.52
N LEU A 115 -1.10 -11.87 -0.09
CA LEU A 115 -0.50 -12.64 -1.17
C LEU A 115 -0.02 -14.00 -0.67
N THR A 116 -0.01 -14.99 -1.56
CA THR A 116 0.65 -16.26 -1.31
C THR A 116 2.14 -16.18 -1.69
N ASP A 117 2.97 -17.01 -1.08
CA ASP A 117 4.42 -17.05 -1.37
C ASP A 117 4.69 -17.30 -2.87
N ALA A 118 3.83 -18.08 -3.55
CA ALA A 118 3.94 -18.32 -4.98
C ALA A 118 3.75 -17.03 -5.80
N VAL A 119 2.76 -16.21 -5.45
CA VAL A 119 2.49 -14.93 -6.12
C VAL A 119 3.60 -13.92 -5.80
N GLU A 120 4.10 -13.90 -4.57
CA GLU A 120 5.25 -13.06 -4.20
C GLU A 120 6.49 -13.42 -5.05
N ALA A 121 6.76 -14.70 -5.24
CA ALA A 121 7.85 -15.18 -6.10
C ALA A 121 7.67 -14.81 -7.59
N GLU A 122 6.43 -14.82 -8.10
CA GLU A 122 6.11 -14.35 -9.45
C GLU A 122 6.38 -12.84 -9.62
N ILE A 123 6.04 -12.04 -8.63
CA ILE A 123 6.32 -10.59 -8.63
C ILE A 123 7.84 -10.36 -8.59
N GLU A 124 8.58 -11.10 -7.77
CA GLU A 124 10.04 -11.02 -7.74
C GLU A 124 10.67 -11.37 -9.09
N ALA A 125 10.21 -12.43 -9.73
CA ALA A 125 10.68 -12.83 -11.06
C ALA A 125 10.38 -11.77 -12.13
N GLU A 126 9.20 -11.14 -12.07
CA GLU A 126 8.85 -10.05 -12.98
C GLU A 126 9.69 -8.79 -12.71
N LEU A 127 9.97 -8.48 -11.44
CA LEU A 127 10.83 -7.37 -11.05
C LEU A 127 12.27 -7.55 -11.60
N GLU A 128 12.79 -8.78 -11.58
CA GLU A 128 14.08 -9.11 -12.19
C GLU A 128 14.04 -8.93 -13.73
N ARG A 129 12.95 -9.35 -14.40
CA ARG A 129 12.78 -9.15 -15.86
C ARG A 129 12.72 -7.69 -16.26
N ILE A 130 12.07 -6.83 -15.46
CA ILE A 130 12.02 -5.39 -15.67
C ILE A 130 13.43 -4.78 -15.61
N GLY A 131 14.30 -5.32 -14.77
CA GLY A 131 15.67 -4.85 -14.61
C GLY A 131 15.79 -3.49 -13.90
N PRO A 132 17.01 -3.07 -13.51
CA PRO A 132 17.24 -1.88 -12.69
C PRO A 132 17.13 -0.54 -13.42
N ALA A 133 17.26 -0.52 -14.74
CA ALA A 133 17.40 0.72 -15.52
C ALA A 133 16.07 1.48 -15.72
N LEU A 134 14.92 0.85 -15.47
CA LEU A 134 13.61 1.47 -15.69
C LEU A 134 13.26 2.41 -14.53
N SER A 135 12.96 3.67 -14.85
CA SER A 135 12.51 4.68 -13.91
C SER A 135 11.22 5.34 -14.37
N ALA A 136 10.48 5.92 -13.43
CA ALA A 136 9.26 6.65 -13.73
C ALA A 136 9.55 7.88 -14.63
N GLN A 137 8.81 7.99 -15.72
CA GLN A 137 8.88 9.16 -16.62
C GLN A 137 7.56 9.98 -16.60
N HIS A 138 6.62 9.69 -15.72
CA HIS A 138 5.29 10.27 -15.75
C HIS A 138 4.99 11.10 -14.51
N PRO A 139 4.26 12.22 -14.66
CA PRO A 139 3.87 13.04 -13.52
C PRO A 139 2.95 12.24 -12.60
N ILE A 140 3.17 12.45 -11.31
CA ILE A 140 2.38 11.90 -10.22
C ILE A 140 0.96 12.47 -10.34
N GLY A 141 -0.02 11.63 -10.59
CA GLY A 141 -1.42 12.07 -10.55
C GLY A 141 -1.82 12.43 -9.12
N SER A 142 -2.59 13.50 -8.97
CA SER A 142 -3.08 13.93 -7.66
C SER A 142 -3.87 12.80 -6.98
N PRO A 143 -3.76 12.65 -5.66
CA PRO A 143 -4.56 11.68 -4.93
C PRO A 143 -6.05 11.97 -5.08
N THR A 144 -6.84 10.94 -5.35
CA THR A 144 -8.30 11.06 -5.35
C THR A 144 -8.78 11.10 -3.90
N SER A 145 -9.54 12.13 -3.52
CA SER A 145 -10.18 12.17 -2.20
C SER A 145 -11.19 11.02 -2.10
N VAL A 146 -10.98 10.13 -1.14
CA VAL A 146 -11.90 9.00 -0.88
C VAL A 146 -12.67 9.27 0.42
N ASP A 147 -13.99 9.07 0.38
CA ASP A 147 -14.81 9.13 1.58
C ASP A 147 -14.42 7.99 2.54
N ARG A 148 -14.05 8.35 3.77
CA ARG A 148 -13.63 7.41 4.81
C ARG A 148 -14.78 6.84 5.63
N ARG A 149 -15.99 7.40 5.48
CA ARG A 149 -17.16 6.98 6.26
C ARG A 149 -17.47 5.49 6.14
N PRO A 150 -17.43 4.85 4.96
CA PRO A 150 -17.72 3.43 4.86
C PRO A 150 -16.83 2.56 5.77
N TYR A 151 -15.56 2.91 5.92
CA TYR A 151 -14.65 2.21 6.83
C TYR A 151 -14.96 2.50 8.30
N VAL A 152 -15.23 3.77 8.64
CA VAL A 152 -15.61 4.17 10.00
C VAL A 152 -16.90 3.48 10.42
N ASP A 153 -17.92 3.48 9.56
CA ASP A 153 -19.20 2.84 9.82
C ASP A 153 -19.04 1.31 9.98
N HIS A 154 -18.18 0.70 9.17
CA HIS A 154 -17.82 -0.71 9.30
C HIS A 154 -17.21 -1.02 10.67
N VAL A 155 -16.24 -0.22 11.13
CA VAL A 155 -15.61 -0.40 12.45
C VAL A 155 -16.63 -0.17 13.57
N LEU A 156 -17.47 0.86 13.47
CA LEU A 156 -18.50 1.16 14.47
C LEU A 156 -19.55 0.05 14.57
N ALA A 157 -19.85 -0.65 13.48
CA ALA A 157 -20.79 -1.77 13.49
C ALA A 157 -20.38 -2.90 14.45
N TYR A 158 -19.07 -3.09 14.72
CA TYR A 158 -18.60 -4.07 15.72
C TYR A 158 -18.96 -3.70 17.16
N LEU A 159 -19.35 -2.46 17.42
CA LEU A 159 -19.85 -2.09 18.75
C LEU A 159 -21.24 -2.66 19.03
N GLU A 160 -22.00 -3.11 18.00
CA GLU A 160 -23.34 -3.70 18.16
C GLU A 160 -24.28 -2.84 19.01
N GLY A 161 -24.22 -1.51 18.84
CA GLY A 161 -24.98 -0.55 19.62
C GLY A 161 -24.42 -0.22 21.02
N ARG A 162 -23.33 -0.88 21.43
CA ARG A 162 -22.65 -0.54 22.69
C ARG A 162 -22.04 0.85 22.60
N ARG A 163 -22.07 1.57 23.71
CA ARG A 163 -21.54 2.93 23.82
C ARG A 163 -20.27 2.94 24.66
N LEU A 164 -19.39 3.88 24.38
CA LEU A 164 -18.12 4.07 25.10
C LEU A 164 -18.18 5.31 26.02
N ASP A 165 -19.39 5.78 26.34
CA ASP A 165 -19.57 6.96 27.17
C ASP A 165 -18.95 6.77 28.56
N GLY A 166 -18.23 7.78 29.03
CA GLY A 166 -17.52 7.76 30.31
C GLY A 166 -16.21 6.98 30.32
N MET A 167 -15.84 6.30 29.21
CA MET A 167 -14.55 5.65 29.10
C MET A 167 -13.44 6.69 28.96
N ARG A 168 -12.37 6.52 29.74
CA ARG A 168 -11.12 7.28 29.57
C ARG A 168 -10.14 6.43 28.80
N VAL A 169 -9.66 6.93 27.67
CA VAL A 169 -8.75 6.22 26.78
C VAL A 169 -7.45 6.99 26.69
N VAL A 170 -6.33 6.32 26.90
CA VAL A 170 -5.00 6.83 26.59
C VAL A 170 -4.50 6.10 25.35
N LEU A 171 -4.10 6.86 24.34
CA LEU A 171 -3.56 6.31 23.09
C LEU A 171 -2.09 6.67 23.00
N ASP A 172 -1.26 5.65 22.83
CA ASP A 172 0.12 5.81 22.39
C ASP A 172 0.18 5.43 20.90
N LEU A 173 0.39 6.43 20.07
CA LEU A 173 0.49 6.30 18.62
C LEU A 173 1.92 6.51 18.14
N SER A 174 2.89 6.49 19.06
CA SER A 174 4.30 6.56 18.71
C SER A 174 4.68 5.33 17.87
N LEU A 175 5.44 5.58 16.81
CA LEU A 175 6.03 4.52 16.00
C LEU A 175 7.35 4.03 16.64
N ILE A 176 7.33 3.82 17.98
CA ILE A 176 8.43 3.33 18.84
C ILE A 176 9.58 4.34 19.03
N HIS A 177 9.81 5.23 18.10
CA HIS A 177 10.91 6.19 18.15
C HIS A 177 10.42 7.59 17.83
N ILE A 178 10.02 8.27 18.85
CA ILE A 178 9.90 9.73 18.86
C ILE A 178 11.12 10.27 19.56
#